data_2c6a086c9be7db1bc89473564bd91ec6
#
_entry.id   2c6a086c9be7db1bc89473564bd91ec6
#
_cell.length_a   1.000
_cell.length_b   1.000
_cell.length_c   1.000
_cell.angle_alpha   90.00
_cell.angle_beta   90.00
_cell.angle_gamma   90.00
#
_symmetry.space_group_name_H-M   'P 1'
#
loop_
_entity.id
_entity.type
_entity.pdbx_description
1 polymer ?
#
loop_
_entity_poly.entity_id
_entity_poly.type
_entity_poly.pdbx_seq_one_letter_code
_entity_poly.pdbx_strand_id
1 'polypeptide(L)'
;MPSLPFNSVEALQQAFIRGLQRLLRKPGLGSYILVHANACFDTWVYQSLQARLLERFGQLASYCREALSEGRELAGAQDDQLVFLKLMAIGFEGIKATEFRQLEGWELQFNHIRAFRPSRMSAESVPGISRPYDPRGFNFNKPFLRKEVFWAGDLRGAEVELLYNKFPFVPLHCLLVPDRTARHPQLLTRHYHDYIWSLVETLGEGVPDLGIAFNSYGAYASVNHLHFQLFVRPQPLPVTRPHWRHNGGERPYPLSCEVYSSAQQAWRYIEALHGSKRGYNLIYRPGVLYCLPRRRQGSYQHAAWTHGFAWYELAGGFATFSRSDFETIDARAIEKELKKLRVNPPPAG
;
A
#
# COMPACT_ATOMS: atom_id res chain seq x y z
N MET A 1 7.95 -9.08 -26.06
CA MET A 1 7.75 -8.33 -24.81
C MET A 1 6.31 -8.49 -24.36
N PRO A 2 5.98 -8.66 -23.10
CA PRO A 2 4.59 -8.62 -22.69
C PRO A 2 4.01 -7.25 -23.06
N SER A 3 2.81 -7.22 -23.63
CA SER A 3 2.12 -5.97 -23.95
C SER A 3 2.01 -5.10 -22.70
N LEU A 4 2.22 -3.80 -22.85
CA LEU A 4 2.05 -2.81 -21.77
C LEU A 4 0.62 -2.94 -21.19
N PRO A 5 0.47 -3.21 -19.88
CA PRO A 5 -0.86 -3.39 -19.28
C PRO A 5 -1.58 -2.05 -19.02
N PHE A 6 -1.00 -0.92 -19.46
CA PHE A 6 -1.48 0.43 -19.14
C PHE A 6 -2.21 1.13 -20.29
N ASN A 7 -2.57 0.40 -21.35
CA ASN A 7 -3.33 0.98 -22.49
C ASN A 7 -4.78 1.30 -22.12
N SER A 8 -5.31 0.67 -21.09
CA SER A 8 -6.61 0.96 -20.48
C SER A 8 -6.72 0.36 -19.09
N VAL A 9 -7.74 0.78 -18.33
CA VAL A 9 -8.05 0.21 -17.00
C VAL A 9 -8.33 -1.29 -17.14
N GLU A 10 -9.09 -1.70 -18.15
CA GLU A 10 -9.45 -3.11 -18.40
C GLU A 10 -8.22 -3.96 -18.70
N ALA A 11 -7.27 -3.45 -19.48
CA ALA A 11 -6.03 -4.17 -19.80
C ALA A 11 -5.20 -4.42 -18.54
N LEU A 12 -5.09 -3.40 -17.66
CA LEU A 12 -4.42 -3.52 -16.37
C LEU A 12 -5.13 -4.51 -15.44
N GLN A 13 -6.47 -4.41 -15.31
CA GLN A 13 -7.28 -5.33 -14.53
C GLN A 13 -7.12 -6.78 -15.01
N GLN A 14 -7.16 -7.02 -16.32
CA GLN A 14 -6.98 -8.35 -16.87
C GLN A 14 -5.57 -8.91 -16.61
N ALA A 15 -4.52 -8.08 -16.74
CA ALA A 15 -3.16 -8.49 -16.41
C ALA A 15 -3.04 -8.86 -14.92
N PHE A 16 -3.62 -8.04 -14.06
CA PHE A 16 -3.69 -8.25 -12.62
C PHE A 16 -4.39 -9.57 -12.28
N ILE A 17 -5.59 -9.83 -12.83
CA ILE A 17 -6.35 -11.07 -12.57
C ILE A 17 -5.63 -12.29 -13.10
N ARG A 18 -5.10 -12.25 -14.33
CA ARG A 18 -4.34 -13.39 -14.88
C ARG A 18 -3.17 -13.76 -14.00
N GLY A 19 -2.49 -12.78 -13.41
CA GLY A 19 -1.41 -13.01 -12.47
C GLY A 19 -1.90 -13.64 -11.17
N LEU A 20 -3.02 -13.18 -10.59
CA LEU A 20 -3.65 -13.78 -9.40
C LEU A 20 -4.07 -15.23 -9.66
N GLN A 21 -4.65 -15.52 -10.84
CA GLN A 21 -5.00 -16.89 -11.25
C GLN A 21 -3.79 -17.81 -11.31
N ARG A 22 -2.66 -17.32 -11.85
CA ARG A 22 -1.41 -18.09 -11.87
C ARG A 22 -0.87 -18.32 -10.45
N LEU A 23 -0.94 -17.28 -9.60
CA LEU A 23 -0.45 -17.36 -8.23
C LEU A 23 -1.29 -18.32 -7.37
N LEU A 24 -2.61 -18.36 -7.57
CA LEU A 24 -3.51 -19.26 -6.85
C LEU A 24 -3.19 -20.76 -7.09
N ARG A 25 -2.59 -21.09 -8.25
CA ARG A 25 -2.12 -22.44 -8.57
C ARG A 25 -0.82 -22.81 -7.86
N LYS A 26 -0.09 -21.81 -7.31
CA LYS A 26 1.16 -22.07 -6.59
C LYS A 26 0.88 -22.62 -5.20
N PRO A 27 1.73 -23.53 -4.69
CA PRO A 27 1.57 -24.05 -3.35
C PRO A 27 1.82 -22.95 -2.28
N GLY A 28 1.24 -23.17 -1.09
CA GLY A 28 1.52 -22.40 0.13
C GLY A 28 0.42 -21.41 0.52
N LEU A 29 0.32 -21.23 1.84
CA LEU A 29 -0.67 -20.40 2.51
C LEU A 29 -0.52 -18.91 2.11
N GLY A 30 0.73 -18.41 1.99
CA GLY A 30 1.01 -17.04 1.63
C GLY A 30 0.48 -16.64 0.24
N SER A 31 0.57 -17.55 -0.75
CA SER A 31 0.02 -17.30 -2.09
C SER A 31 -1.50 -17.22 -2.05
N TYR A 32 -2.16 -18.11 -1.31
CA TYR A 32 -3.60 -18.08 -1.12
C TYR A 32 -4.06 -16.77 -0.43
N ILE A 33 -3.42 -16.40 0.70
CA ILE A 33 -3.73 -15.19 1.45
C ILE A 33 -3.60 -13.96 0.55
N LEU A 34 -2.52 -13.84 -0.22
CA LEU A 34 -2.30 -12.72 -1.14
C LEU A 34 -3.42 -12.63 -2.18
N VAL A 35 -3.76 -13.76 -2.84
CA VAL A 35 -4.80 -13.78 -3.87
C VAL A 35 -6.16 -13.43 -3.27
N HIS A 36 -6.51 -14.03 -2.14
CA HIS A 36 -7.81 -13.79 -1.50
C HIS A 36 -7.94 -12.35 -0.99
N ALA A 37 -6.88 -11.78 -0.40
CA ALA A 37 -6.87 -10.39 0.05
C ALA A 37 -7.09 -9.40 -1.10
N ASN A 38 -6.46 -9.63 -2.26
CA ASN A 38 -6.66 -8.80 -3.45
C ASN A 38 -8.05 -9.01 -4.06
N ALA A 39 -8.56 -10.24 -4.07
CA ALA A 39 -9.91 -10.53 -4.54
C ALA A 39 -10.98 -9.84 -3.70
N CYS A 40 -10.87 -9.90 -2.36
CA CYS A 40 -11.84 -9.26 -1.46
C CYS A 40 -11.86 -7.73 -1.55
N PHE A 41 -10.86 -7.11 -2.17
CA PHE A 41 -10.82 -5.67 -2.33
C PHE A 41 -11.68 -5.17 -3.49
N ASP A 42 -11.80 -5.95 -4.56
CA ASP A 42 -12.53 -5.60 -5.78
C ASP A 42 -13.56 -6.68 -6.12
N THR A 43 -14.83 -6.29 -6.20
CA THR A 43 -15.95 -7.21 -6.46
C THR A 43 -15.79 -7.98 -7.78
N TRP A 44 -15.29 -7.33 -8.82
CA TRP A 44 -15.09 -7.96 -10.12
C TRP A 44 -13.96 -9.00 -10.07
N VAL A 45 -12.85 -8.67 -9.37
CA VAL A 45 -11.76 -9.63 -9.12
C VAL A 45 -12.28 -10.82 -8.33
N TYR A 46 -13.08 -10.55 -7.27
CA TYR A 46 -13.67 -11.61 -6.45
C TYR A 46 -14.55 -12.55 -7.26
N GLN A 47 -15.48 -12.01 -8.04
CA GLN A 47 -16.39 -12.81 -8.87
C GLN A 47 -15.62 -13.73 -9.84
N SER A 48 -14.53 -13.25 -10.42
CA SER A 48 -13.70 -14.01 -11.36
C SER A 48 -12.89 -15.15 -10.72
N LEU A 49 -12.69 -15.10 -9.39
CA LEU A 49 -11.82 -16.02 -8.65
C LEU A 49 -12.56 -16.87 -7.61
N GLN A 50 -13.79 -16.52 -7.24
CA GLN A 50 -14.51 -17.07 -6.09
C GLN A 50 -14.54 -18.60 -6.06
N ALA A 51 -14.94 -19.25 -7.16
CA ALA A 51 -15.03 -20.71 -7.20
C ALA A 51 -13.68 -21.39 -6.94
N ARG A 52 -12.61 -20.84 -7.53
CA ARG A 52 -11.25 -21.38 -7.35
C ARG A 52 -10.70 -21.05 -5.95
N LEU A 53 -11.06 -19.91 -5.39
CA LEU A 53 -10.70 -19.55 -4.01
C LEU A 53 -11.36 -20.49 -3.01
N LEU A 54 -12.65 -20.83 -3.21
CA LEU A 54 -13.38 -21.78 -2.35
C LEU A 54 -12.74 -23.17 -2.41
N GLU A 55 -12.50 -23.70 -3.63
CA GLU A 55 -11.84 -24.98 -3.82
C GLU A 55 -10.47 -25.02 -3.12
N ARG A 56 -9.64 -23.99 -3.36
CA ARG A 56 -8.31 -23.92 -2.77
C ARG A 56 -8.32 -23.74 -1.26
N PHE A 57 -9.28 -23.01 -0.72
CA PHE A 57 -9.51 -22.90 0.71
C PHE A 57 -9.77 -24.27 1.34
N GLY A 58 -10.68 -25.06 0.74
CA GLY A 58 -10.99 -26.41 1.20
C GLY A 58 -9.77 -27.33 1.24
N GLN A 59 -8.97 -27.35 0.15
CA GLN A 59 -7.74 -28.13 0.07
C GLN A 59 -6.73 -27.74 1.16
N LEU A 60 -6.48 -26.44 1.35
CA LEU A 60 -5.53 -25.95 2.34
C LEU A 60 -6.04 -26.15 3.78
N ALA A 61 -7.35 -26.01 4.01
CA ALA A 61 -7.95 -26.24 5.31
C ALA A 61 -7.88 -27.73 5.70
N SER A 62 -8.10 -28.65 4.76
CA SER A 62 -7.93 -30.09 4.99
C SER A 62 -6.48 -30.43 5.31
N TYR A 63 -5.52 -29.91 4.53
CA TYR A 63 -4.09 -30.07 4.80
C TYR A 63 -3.71 -29.57 6.21
N CYS A 64 -4.17 -28.40 6.62
CA CYS A 64 -3.86 -27.86 7.94
C CYS A 64 -4.46 -28.71 9.07
N ARG A 65 -5.71 -29.17 8.94
CA ARG A 65 -6.34 -30.04 9.94
C ARG A 65 -5.61 -31.37 10.09
N GLU A 66 -5.28 -32.00 8.97
CA GLU A 66 -4.54 -33.27 8.94
C GLU A 66 -3.16 -33.11 9.59
N ALA A 67 -2.37 -32.11 9.17
CA ALA A 67 -1.06 -31.87 9.73
C ALA A 67 -1.11 -31.62 11.24
N LEU A 68 -2.07 -30.83 11.72
CA LEU A 68 -2.23 -30.53 13.15
C LEU A 68 -2.69 -31.77 13.94
N SER A 69 -3.59 -32.60 13.38
CA SER A 69 -4.05 -33.83 14.04
C SER A 69 -2.95 -34.88 14.19
N GLU A 70 -1.97 -34.86 13.29
CA GLU A 70 -0.80 -35.74 13.31
C GLU A 70 0.41 -35.13 14.04
N GLY A 71 0.27 -33.93 14.63
CA GLY A 71 1.37 -33.24 15.29
C GLY A 71 2.48 -32.75 14.35
N ARG A 72 2.20 -32.66 13.03
CA ARG A 72 3.14 -32.15 12.03
C ARG A 72 3.16 -30.63 11.98
N GLU A 73 4.33 -30.05 11.76
CA GLU A 73 4.46 -28.61 11.50
C GLU A 73 3.81 -28.19 10.17
N LEU A 74 3.16 -27.06 10.17
CA LEU A 74 2.62 -26.46 8.97
C LEU A 74 3.74 -25.85 8.11
N ALA A 75 3.69 -26.06 6.81
CA ALA A 75 4.65 -25.48 5.87
C ALA A 75 4.40 -23.97 5.67
N GLY A 76 5.49 -23.20 5.55
CA GLY A 76 5.45 -21.78 5.23
C GLY A 76 5.82 -20.86 6.39
N ALA A 77 5.73 -19.54 6.17
CA ALA A 77 6.05 -18.55 7.18
C ALA A 77 5.01 -18.58 8.32
N GLN A 78 5.46 -18.45 9.57
CA GLN A 78 4.59 -18.46 10.75
C GLN A 78 3.45 -17.43 10.68
N ASP A 79 3.73 -16.25 10.15
CA ASP A 79 2.69 -15.24 9.96
C ASP A 79 1.59 -15.69 9.01
N ASP A 80 1.94 -16.41 7.93
CA ASP A 80 0.97 -16.92 6.97
C ASP A 80 0.15 -18.07 7.56
N GLN A 81 0.78 -18.90 8.39
CA GLN A 81 0.10 -19.95 9.15
C GLN A 81 -0.93 -19.33 10.09
N LEU A 82 -0.54 -18.33 10.89
CA LEU A 82 -1.43 -17.65 11.82
C LEU A 82 -2.62 -16.97 11.11
N VAL A 83 -2.36 -16.25 10.00
CA VAL A 83 -3.42 -15.63 9.21
C VAL A 83 -4.36 -16.69 8.65
N PHE A 84 -3.85 -17.77 8.06
CA PHE A 84 -4.69 -18.81 7.48
C PHE A 84 -5.52 -19.57 8.51
N LEU A 85 -4.98 -19.87 9.69
CA LEU A 85 -5.73 -20.48 10.80
C LEU A 85 -6.89 -19.58 11.25
N LYS A 86 -6.68 -18.26 11.31
CA LYS A 86 -7.78 -17.32 11.59
C LYS A 86 -8.84 -17.32 10.48
N LEU A 87 -8.42 -17.42 9.21
CA LEU A 87 -9.36 -17.56 8.09
C LEU A 87 -10.15 -18.87 8.17
N MET A 88 -9.51 -19.98 8.57
CA MET A 88 -10.21 -21.23 8.82
C MET A 88 -11.24 -21.13 9.95
N ALA A 89 -10.91 -20.38 11.02
CA ALA A 89 -11.82 -20.20 12.17
C ALA A 89 -13.10 -19.43 11.79
N ILE A 90 -13.01 -18.41 10.91
CA ILE A 90 -14.19 -17.68 10.44
C ILE A 90 -14.90 -18.36 9.25
N GLY A 91 -14.24 -19.31 8.59
CA GLY A 91 -14.74 -20.00 7.42
C GLY A 91 -14.75 -19.14 6.14
N PHE A 92 -14.83 -19.78 4.98
CA PHE A 92 -14.79 -19.09 3.69
C PHE A 92 -15.91 -18.08 3.54
N GLU A 93 -17.14 -18.43 3.92
CA GLU A 93 -18.32 -17.57 3.83
C GLU A 93 -18.27 -16.37 4.81
N GLY A 94 -17.46 -16.46 5.85
CA GLY A 94 -17.20 -15.37 6.79
C GLY A 94 -16.25 -14.32 6.26
N ILE A 95 -15.48 -14.63 5.20
CA ILE A 95 -14.53 -13.70 4.57
C ILE A 95 -15.30 -12.81 3.59
N LYS A 96 -15.67 -11.61 4.03
CA LYS A 96 -16.44 -10.67 3.22
C LYS A 96 -15.54 -9.76 2.38
N ALA A 97 -16.13 -9.16 1.33
CA ALA A 97 -15.52 -8.06 0.60
C ALA A 97 -15.17 -6.89 1.54
N THR A 98 -14.24 -6.05 1.12
CA THR A 98 -13.87 -4.85 1.88
C THR A 98 -15.07 -3.93 2.05
N GLU A 99 -15.37 -3.58 3.28
CA GLU A 99 -16.44 -2.65 3.62
C GLU A 99 -15.87 -1.23 3.77
N PHE A 100 -16.64 -0.25 3.33
CA PHE A 100 -16.28 1.17 3.41
C PHE A 100 -17.35 1.94 4.19
N ARG A 101 -16.91 2.87 5.01
CA ARG A 101 -17.75 3.82 5.73
C ARG A 101 -17.22 5.24 5.51
N GLN A 102 -18.07 6.12 4.96
CA GLN A 102 -17.77 7.54 4.82
C GLN A 102 -18.08 8.27 6.13
N LEU A 103 -17.20 9.18 6.52
CA LEU A 103 -17.31 9.87 7.80
C LEU A 103 -16.78 11.31 7.68
N GLU A 104 -17.66 12.31 7.53
CA GLU A 104 -17.34 13.75 7.55
C GLU A 104 -16.09 14.17 6.74
N GLY A 105 -15.91 13.58 5.58
CA GLY A 105 -14.75 13.85 4.74
C GLY A 105 -13.63 12.83 4.83
N TRP A 106 -13.72 11.84 5.73
CA TRP A 106 -12.82 10.71 5.88
C TRP A 106 -13.43 9.44 5.34
N GLU A 107 -12.60 8.44 5.08
CA GLU A 107 -13.02 7.11 4.66
C GLU A 107 -12.42 6.06 5.60
N LEU A 108 -13.25 5.19 6.15
CA LEU A 108 -12.80 4.01 6.86
C LEU A 108 -13.06 2.77 6.03
N GLN A 109 -12.18 1.79 6.16
CA GLN A 109 -12.35 0.47 5.56
C GLN A 109 -12.06 -0.64 6.57
N PHE A 110 -12.79 -1.74 6.42
CA PHE A 110 -12.57 -2.97 7.16
C PHE A 110 -12.52 -4.17 6.22
N ASN A 111 -11.51 -5.00 6.40
CA ASN A 111 -11.34 -6.26 5.69
C ASN A 111 -10.74 -7.30 6.64
N HIS A 112 -11.38 -8.46 6.76
CA HIS A 112 -10.93 -9.52 7.68
C HIS A 112 -9.49 -9.98 7.41
N ILE A 113 -9.11 -10.18 6.14
CA ILE A 113 -7.77 -10.68 5.82
C ILE A 113 -6.71 -9.65 6.21
N ARG A 114 -6.96 -8.37 5.95
CA ARG A 114 -6.08 -7.28 6.36
C ARG A 114 -6.05 -7.12 7.89
N ALA A 115 -7.18 -7.27 8.56
CA ALA A 115 -7.27 -7.21 10.02
C ALA A 115 -6.43 -8.30 10.71
N PHE A 116 -6.26 -9.44 10.06
CA PHE A 116 -5.43 -10.54 10.56
C PHE A 116 -3.93 -10.37 10.30
N ARG A 117 -3.55 -9.34 9.55
CA ARG A 117 -2.14 -9.05 9.27
C ARG A 117 -1.35 -8.89 10.57
N PRO A 118 -0.20 -9.57 10.71
CA PRO A 118 0.68 -9.38 11.86
C PRO A 118 1.18 -7.93 11.96
N SER A 119 1.22 -7.40 13.17
CA SER A 119 1.71 -6.05 13.45
C SER A 119 3.23 -6.05 13.46
N ARG A 120 3.87 -5.81 12.31
CA ARG A 120 5.34 -5.92 12.17
C ARG A 120 6.11 -4.63 12.44
N MET A 121 5.51 -3.46 12.21
CA MET A 121 6.27 -2.21 12.07
C MET A 121 5.84 -1.10 13.05
N SER A 122 4.78 -1.28 13.82
CA SER A 122 4.18 -0.20 14.60
C SER A 122 5.06 0.30 15.75
N ALA A 123 5.94 -0.55 16.29
CA ALA A 123 6.79 -0.24 17.44
C ALA A 123 8.24 0.09 17.08
N GLU A 124 8.66 -0.03 15.83
CA GLU A 124 10.04 0.24 15.43
C GLU A 124 10.32 1.73 15.37
N SER A 125 11.27 2.19 16.17
CA SER A 125 11.78 3.56 16.09
C SER A 125 12.80 3.68 14.96
N VAL A 126 12.55 4.61 14.04
CA VAL A 126 13.43 4.85 12.90
C VAL A 126 14.18 6.16 13.10
N PRO A 127 15.52 6.14 13.24
CA PRO A 127 16.30 7.33 13.62
C PRO A 127 16.46 8.38 12.49
N GLY A 128 16.20 8.01 11.24
CA GLY A 128 16.41 8.88 10.08
C GLY A 128 15.40 8.64 8.96
N ILE A 129 15.64 9.26 7.82
CA ILE A 129 14.87 9.10 6.58
C ILE A 129 15.60 8.27 5.53
N SER A 130 16.77 7.77 5.85
CA SER A 130 17.54 6.87 4.99
C SER A 130 18.33 5.88 5.83
N ARG A 131 18.57 4.72 5.26
CA ARG A 131 19.42 3.65 5.78
C ARG A 131 20.07 2.95 4.58
N PRO A 132 21.33 2.53 4.64
CA PRO A 132 21.93 1.72 3.59
C PRO A 132 21.09 0.47 3.27
N TYR A 133 21.10 0.05 2.01
CA TYR A 133 20.47 -1.20 1.61
C TYR A 133 21.10 -2.38 2.34
N ASP A 134 20.28 -3.26 2.90
CA ASP A 134 20.74 -4.49 3.55
C ASP A 134 20.32 -5.72 2.72
N PRO A 135 21.27 -6.45 2.08
CA PRO A 135 20.95 -7.64 1.30
C PRO A 135 20.46 -8.81 2.17
N ARG A 136 20.75 -8.82 3.47
CA ARG A 136 20.32 -9.86 4.41
C ARG A 136 18.88 -9.63 4.88
N GLY A 137 18.48 -8.37 5.03
CA GLY A 137 17.12 -7.99 5.39
C GLY A 137 16.09 -8.36 4.31
N PHE A 138 14.82 -8.12 4.61
CA PHE A 138 13.74 -8.29 3.62
C PHE A 138 13.90 -7.23 2.52
N ASN A 139 13.94 -7.70 1.27
CA ASN A 139 14.05 -6.86 0.07
C ASN A 139 13.44 -7.57 -1.15
N PHE A 140 13.18 -6.84 -2.24
CA PHE A 140 12.52 -7.38 -3.43
C PHE A 140 13.40 -8.34 -4.26
N ASN A 141 14.68 -8.51 -3.93
CA ASN A 141 15.56 -9.52 -4.56
C ASN A 141 15.37 -10.93 -4.00
N LYS A 142 14.56 -11.12 -2.94
CA LYS A 142 14.33 -12.44 -2.35
C LYS A 142 13.66 -13.38 -3.37
N PRO A 143 14.19 -14.61 -3.58
CA PRO A 143 13.71 -15.52 -4.62
C PRO A 143 12.21 -15.87 -4.52
N PHE A 144 11.67 -15.98 -3.32
CA PHE A 144 10.27 -16.34 -3.11
C PHE A 144 9.27 -15.27 -3.58
N LEU A 145 9.70 -14.00 -3.76
CA LEU A 145 8.87 -12.93 -4.30
C LEU A 145 8.70 -12.98 -5.83
N ARG A 146 9.53 -13.76 -6.53
CA ARG A 146 9.43 -13.88 -7.99
C ARG A 146 8.06 -14.33 -8.48
N LYS A 147 7.40 -15.17 -7.74
CA LYS A 147 6.05 -15.64 -8.06
C LYS A 147 4.98 -14.55 -7.92
N GLU A 148 5.26 -13.50 -7.15
CA GLU A 148 4.35 -12.38 -6.88
C GLU A 148 4.46 -11.27 -7.91
N VAL A 149 5.45 -11.33 -8.81
CA VAL A 149 5.59 -10.42 -9.96
C VAL A 149 4.56 -10.81 -11.01
N PHE A 150 3.63 -9.91 -11.33
CA PHE A 150 2.64 -10.17 -12.38
C PHE A 150 2.98 -9.51 -13.72
N TRP A 151 3.82 -8.50 -13.69
CA TRP A 151 4.37 -7.86 -14.88
C TRP A 151 5.80 -7.40 -14.64
N ALA A 152 6.64 -7.49 -15.67
CA ALA A 152 8.00 -6.95 -15.67
C ALA A 152 8.37 -6.49 -17.09
N GLY A 153 9.05 -5.37 -17.20
CA GLY A 153 9.50 -4.82 -18.48
C GLY A 153 10.05 -3.41 -18.36
N ASP A 154 10.45 -2.84 -19.48
CA ASP A 154 10.85 -1.43 -19.57
C ASP A 154 9.62 -0.52 -19.52
N LEU A 155 9.67 0.47 -18.64
CA LEU A 155 8.73 1.58 -18.59
C LEU A 155 9.53 2.89 -18.66
N ARG A 156 9.57 3.51 -19.84
CA ARG A 156 10.24 4.80 -20.07
C ARG A 156 11.72 4.82 -19.64
N GLY A 157 12.44 3.76 -19.95
CA GLY A 157 13.90 3.66 -19.72
C GLY A 157 14.31 3.16 -18.35
N ALA A 158 13.36 2.72 -17.51
CA ALA A 158 13.66 1.97 -16.29
C ALA A 158 13.11 0.55 -16.37
N GLU A 159 13.87 -0.43 -15.89
CA GLU A 159 13.37 -1.79 -15.69
C GLU A 159 12.43 -1.80 -14.48
N VAL A 160 11.15 -2.08 -14.70
CA VAL A 160 10.13 -2.09 -13.65
C VAL A 160 9.58 -3.47 -13.44
N GLU A 161 9.48 -3.89 -12.18
CA GLU A 161 8.68 -5.04 -11.78
C GLU A 161 7.43 -4.56 -11.00
N LEU A 162 6.25 -5.10 -11.36
CA LEU A 162 5.01 -4.90 -10.63
C LEU A 162 4.70 -6.15 -9.82
N LEU A 163 4.68 -5.98 -8.50
CA LEU A 163 4.31 -7.03 -7.56
C LEU A 163 2.96 -6.72 -6.92
N TYR A 164 2.24 -7.77 -6.52
CA TYR A 164 1.04 -7.57 -5.70
C TYR A 164 1.38 -7.02 -4.32
N ASN A 165 0.56 -6.10 -3.83
CA ASN A 165 0.55 -5.84 -2.40
C ASN A 165 -0.22 -6.98 -1.71
N LYS A 166 0.42 -7.64 -0.74
CA LYS A 166 -0.17 -8.81 -0.05
C LYS A 166 -1.41 -8.45 0.76
N PHE A 167 -1.48 -7.23 1.28
CA PHE A 167 -2.60 -6.72 2.06
C PHE A 167 -3.04 -5.37 1.48
N PRO A 168 -3.78 -5.37 0.37
CA PRO A 168 -4.17 -4.15 -0.32
C PRO A 168 -5.11 -3.30 0.54
N PHE A 169 -5.12 -1.99 0.26
CA PHE A 169 -6.02 -1.01 0.89
C PHE A 169 -6.52 0.05 -0.10
N VAL A 170 -6.20 -0.13 -1.38
CA VAL A 170 -6.72 0.61 -2.52
C VAL A 170 -6.94 -0.35 -3.69
N PRO A 171 -7.81 -0.03 -4.67
CA PRO A 171 -8.02 -0.89 -5.82
C PRO A 171 -6.76 -1.07 -6.66
N LEU A 172 -6.57 -2.28 -7.23
CA LEU A 172 -5.41 -2.66 -8.05
C LEU A 172 -4.06 -2.30 -7.43
N HIS A 173 -3.93 -2.47 -6.12
CA HIS A 173 -2.78 -2.07 -5.34
C HIS A 173 -1.55 -2.90 -5.68
N CYS A 174 -0.58 -2.28 -6.34
CA CYS A 174 0.68 -2.91 -6.74
C CYS A 174 1.87 -2.21 -6.08
N LEU A 175 2.95 -2.95 -5.91
CA LEU A 175 4.27 -2.40 -5.63
C LEU A 175 5.01 -2.23 -6.96
N LEU A 176 5.40 -1.01 -7.28
CA LEU A 176 6.21 -0.66 -8.44
C LEU A 176 7.66 -0.55 -7.99
N VAL A 177 8.50 -1.46 -8.47
CA VAL A 177 9.91 -1.55 -8.08
C VAL A 177 10.76 -1.25 -9.32
N PRO A 178 11.30 -0.03 -9.45
CA PRO A 178 12.20 0.30 -10.54
C PRO A 178 13.60 -0.23 -10.23
N ASP A 179 14.33 -0.62 -11.27
CA ASP A 179 15.74 -1.00 -11.24
C ASP A 179 16.09 -1.90 -10.04
N ARG A 180 15.26 -2.91 -9.80
CA ARG A 180 15.32 -3.77 -8.61
C ARG A 180 16.72 -4.31 -8.30
N THR A 181 17.49 -4.66 -9.33
CA THR A 181 18.83 -5.21 -9.19
C THR A 181 19.88 -4.18 -8.79
N ALA A 182 19.61 -2.89 -8.96
CA ALA A 182 20.49 -1.80 -8.53
C ALA A 182 20.52 -1.62 -7.00
N ARG A 183 19.57 -2.24 -6.26
CA ARG A 183 19.57 -2.31 -4.79
C ARG A 183 19.50 -0.94 -4.11
N HIS A 184 18.78 -0.01 -4.70
CA HIS A 184 18.62 1.31 -4.11
C HIS A 184 17.88 1.23 -2.77
N PRO A 185 18.34 1.93 -1.71
CA PRO A 185 17.58 2.06 -0.47
C PRO A 185 16.29 2.85 -0.70
N GLN A 186 15.36 2.80 0.26
CA GLN A 186 14.10 3.54 0.23
C GLN A 186 14.33 5.03 0.50
N LEU A 187 15.09 5.67 -0.37
CA LEU A 187 15.35 7.10 -0.39
C LEU A 187 15.02 7.63 -1.78
N LEU A 188 14.12 8.60 -1.85
CA LEU A 188 13.75 9.23 -3.11
C LEU A 188 14.90 10.15 -3.57
N THR A 189 15.40 9.92 -4.77
CA THR A 189 16.33 10.82 -5.44
C THR A 189 15.61 11.70 -6.45
N ARG A 190 16.25 12.78 -6.90
CA ARG A 190 15.69 13.64 -7.96
C ARG A 190 15.37 12.84 -9.22
N HIS A 191 16.28 11.95 -9.62
CA HIS A 191 16.09 11.09 -10.78
C HIS A 191 14.77 10.29 -10.69
N TYR A 192 14.53 9.60 -9.57
CA TYR A 192 13.30 8.81 -9.42
C TYR A 192 12.06 9.68 -9.17
N HIS A 193 12.20 10.89 -8.60
CA HIS A 193 11.10 11.83 -8.53
C HIS A 193 10.64 12.27 -9.92
N ASP A 194 11.59 12.74 -10.76
CA ASP A 194 11.31 13.18 -12.14
C ASP A 194 10.77 12.02 -12.99
N TYR A 195 11.32 10.82 -12.80
CA TYR A 195 10.85 9.60 -13.47
C TYR A 195 9.39 9.28 -13.10
N ILE A 196 9.05 9.23 -11.82
CA ILE A 196 7.67 8.91 -11.37
C ILE A 196 6.69 9.99 -11.78
N TRP A 197 7.09 11.27 -11.75
CA TRP A 197 6.26 12.36 -12.24
C TRP A 197 5.88 12.15 -13.71
N SER A 198 6.88 11.95 -14.58
CA SER A 198 6.65 11.69 -16.00
C SER A 198 5.89 10.38 -16.25
N LEU A 199 6.16 9.35 -15.44
CA LEU A 199 5.49 8.06 -15.56
C LEU A 199 3.99 8.17 -15.28
N VAL A 200 3.60 8.83 -14.17
CA VAL A 200 2.18 8.95 -13.81
C VAL A 200 1.39 9.77 -14.84
N GLU A 201 2.00 10.77 -15.46
CA GLU A 201 1.40 11.52 -16.57
C GLU A 201 1.13 10.61 -17.75
N THR A 202 2.16 9.88 -18.20
CA THR A 202 2.04 8.99 -19.37
C THR A 202 1.06 7.84 -19.13
N LEU A 203 1.11 7.19 -17.97
CA LEU A 203 0.20 6.08 -17.65
C LEU A 203 -1.24 6.58 -17.46
N GLY A 204 -1.40 7.81 -16.97
CA GLY A 204 -2.70 8.46 -16.78
C GLY A 204 -3.48 8.69 -18.09
N GLU A 205 -2.81 8.76 -19.24
CA GLU A 205 -3.47 8.84 -20.55
C GLU A 205 -4.33 7.60 -20.84
N GLY A 206 -3.82 6.41 -20.52
CA GLY A 206 -4.57 5.15 -20.69
C GLY A 206 -5.37 4.73 -19.45
N VAL A 207 -4.95 5.19 -18.26
CA VAL A 207 -5.56 4.83 -16.98
C VAL A 207 -5.80 6.12 -16.15
N PRO A 208 -6.88 6.88 -16.42
CA PRO A 208 -7.09 8.22 -15.86
C PRO A 208 -7.09 8.30 -14.32
N ASP A 209 -7.53 7.23 -13.66
CA ASP A 209 -7.63 7.17 -12.20
C ASP A 209 -6.40 6.57 -11.52
N LEU A 210 -5.31 6.42 -12.26
CA LEU A 210 -4.04 5.93 -11.74
C LEU A 210 -3.40 6.95 -10.80
N GLY A 211 -2.83 6.45 -9.72
CA GLY A 211 -1.97 7.20 -8.81
C GLY A 211 -0.77 6.36 -8.39
N ILE A 212 0.31 7.05 -8.06
CA ILE A 212 1.53 6.43 -7.51
C ILE A 212 1.86 7.11 -6.19
N ALA A 213 2.00 6.33 -5.13
CA ALA A 213 2.34 6.85 -3.80
C ALA A 213 3.73 6.39 -3.36
N PHE A 214 4.34 7.17 -2.47
CA PHE A 214 5.64 6.88 -1.89
C PHE A 214 5.61 7.08 -0.37
N ASN A 215 6.17 6.11 0.36
CA ASN A 215 6.47 6.25 1.77
C ASN A 215 7.99 6.40 1.93
N SER A 216 8.47 7.51 2.49
CA SER A 216 9.89 7.62 2.81
C SER A 216 10.27 6.66 3.93
N TYR A 217 11.53 6.28 4.01
CA TYR A 217 12.04 5.54 5.16
C TYR A 217 11.76 6.34 6.45
N GLY A 218 11.20 5.69 7.46
CA GLY A 218 10.71 6.37 8.67
C GLY A 218 9.31 7.00 8.55
N ALA A 219 8.63 6.84 7.42
CA ALA A 219 7.23 7.20 7.20
C ALA A 219 6.39 5.96 6.81
N TYR A 220 6.63 4.85 7.49
CA TYR A 220 5.97 3.55 7.28
C TYR A 220 6.29 2.86 5.95
N ALA A 221 7.45 3.13 5.35
CA ALA A 221 8.00 2.21 4.36
C ALA A 221 8.41 0.91 5.04
N SER A 222 7.74 -0.19 4.71
CA SER A 222 7.98 -1.50 5.33
C SER A 222 9.23 -2.23 4.81
N VAL A 223 9.79 -1.76 3.70
CA VAL A 223 10.94 -2.37 3.02
C VAL A 223 11.94 -1.28 2.67
N ASN A 224 13.20 -1.46 3.08
CA ASN A 224 14.29 -0.56 2.70
C ASN A 224 14.91 -0.96 1.35
N HIS A 225 14.09 -0.95 0.33
CA HIS A 225 14.43 -1.13 -1.08
C HIS A 225 13.50 -0.24 -1.87
N LEU A 226 14.01 0.58 -2.76
CA LEU A 226 13.23 1.60 -3.47
C LEU A 226 12.01 0.98 -4.14
N HIS A 227 10.86 1.46 -3.75
CA HIS A 227 9.59 1.06 -4.32
C HIS A 227 8.54 2.15 -4.15
N PHE A 228 7.55 2.09 -5.00
CA PHE A 228 6.36 2.93 -4.99
C PHE A 228 5.12 2.06 -4.90
N GLN A 229 3.98 2.66 -4.63
CA GLN A 229 2.70 1.97 -4.54
C GLN A 229 1.77 2.52 -5.61
N LEU A 230 1.55 1.73 -6.66
CA LEU A 230 0.64 2.05 -7.75
C LEU A 230 -0.77 1.58 -7.40
N PHE A 231 -1.76 2.40 -7.71
CA PHE A 231 -3.17 2.09 -7.52
C PHE A 231 -4.02 2.74 -8.62
N VAL A 232 -5.23 2.23 -8.80
CA VAL A 232 -6.24 2.85 -9.69
C VAL A 232 -7.49 3.07 -8.87
N ARG A 233 -7.91 4.33 -8.74
CA ARG A 233 -9.03 4.69 -7.88
C ARG A 233 -9.88 5.80 -8.49
N PRO A 234 -11.09 5.47 -9.00
CA PRO A 234 -12.02 6.45 -9.54
C PRO A 234 -12.51 7.48 -8.52
N GLN A 235 -12.75 7.05 -7.26
CA GLN A 235 -13.18 7.96 -6.20
C GLN A 235 -12.00 8.80 -5.71
N PRO A 236 -12.15 10.14 -5.59
CA PRO A 236 -11.11 11.00 -5.06
C PRO A 236 -10.68 10.59 -3.66
N LEU A 237 -9.37 10.59 -3.40
CA LEU A 237 -8.87 10.46 -2.03
C LEU A 237 -9.36 11.64 -1.18
N PRO A 238 -9.66 11.45 0.12
CA PRO A 238 -10.13 12.55 0.97
C PRO A 238 -9.23 13.79 0.94
N VAL A 239 -7.91 13.64 0.90
CA VAL A 239 -6.93 14.73 0.83
C VAL A 239 -7.08 15.60 -0.42
N THR A 240 -7.59 15.04 -1.53
CA THR A 240 -7.72 15.78 -2.80
C THR A 240 -9.03 16.56 -2.92
N ARG A 241 -9.91 16.52 -1.92
CA ARG A 241 -11.22 17.19 -1.96
C ARG A 241 -11.07 18.72 -1.94
N PRO A 242 -11.87 19.46 -2.72
CA PRO A 242 -11.70 20.90 -2.92
C PRO A 242 -11.96 21.75 -1.65
N HIS A 243 -12.67 21.23 -0.66
CA HIS A 243 -12.96 21.99 0.57
C HIS A 243 -11.73 22.18 1.48
N TRP A 244 -10.64 21.45 1.25
CA TRP A 244 -9.41 21.62 2.02
C TRP A 244 -8.63 22.84 1.56
N ARG A 245 -8.01 23.57 2.51
CA ARG A 245 -7.27 24.82 2.25
C ARG A 245 -6.16 24.64 1.22
N HIS A 246 -5.44 23.53 1.24
CA HIS A 246 -4.36 23.25 0.28
C HIS A 246 -4.89 22.99 -1.15
N ASN A 247 -6.20 22.82 -1.32
CA ASN A 247 -6.87 22.69 -2.62
C ASN A 247 -7.72 23.92 -2.95
N GLY A 248 -7.51 25.06 -2.25
CA GLY A 248 -8.25 26.31 -2.46
C GLY A 248 -9.52 26.49 -1.62
N GLY A 249 -9.88 25.52 -0.76
CA GLY A 249 -11.01 25.63 0.17
C GLY A 249 -10.66 26.33 1.48
N GLU A 250 -11.62 26.36 2.39
CA GLU A 250 -11.48 27.08 3.68
C GLU A 250 -11.04 26.16 4.84
N ARG A 251 -11.39 24.88 4.78
CA ARG A 251 -11.16 23.93 5.88
C ARG A 251 -9.67 23.56 5.99
N PRO A 252 -9.03 23.76 7.15
CA PRO A 252 -7.66 23.32 7.33
C PRO A 252 -7.59 21.79 7.40
N TYR A 253 -6.62 21.20 6.68
CA TYR A 253 -6.30 19.77 6.83
C TYR A 253 -5.60 19.54 8.17
N PRO A 254 -5.83 18.43 8.89
CA PRO A 254 -5.19 18.18 10.18
C PRO A 254 -3.67 18.08 10.15
N LEU A 255 -3.11 17.75 8.98
CA LEU A 255 -1.67 17.71 8.70
C LEU A 255 -1.23 18.87 7.80
N SER A 256 0.07 19.13 7.74
CA SER A 256 0.62 19.90 6.64
C SER A 256 0.50 19.09 5.35
N CYS A 257 -0.05 19.70 4.32
CA CYS A 257 -0.15 19.14 2.97
C CYS A 257 0.23 20.23 1.99
N GLU A 258 1.30 19.98 1.24
CA GLU A 258 1.77 20.88 0.19
C GLU A 258 1.40 20.28 -1.16
N VAL A 259 0.90 21.12 -2.07
CA VAL A 259 0.42 20.70 -3.39
C VAL A 259 1.24 21.37 -4.46
N TYR A 260 1.76 20.59 -5.40
CA TYR A 260 2.63 21.07 -6.47
C TYR A 260 2.11 20.62 -7.84
N SER A 261 2.04 21.56 -8.77
CA SER A 261 1.79 21.30 -10.20
C SER A 261 3.07 21.29 -11.05
N SER A 262 4.24 21.40 -10.41
CA SER A 262 5.56 21.39 -11.05
C SER A 262 6.49 20.43 -10.33
N ALA A 263 7.06 19.48 -11.08
CA ALA A 263 8.04 18.52 -10.57
C ALA A 263 9.25 19.23 -9.94
N GLN A 264 9.74 20.30 -10.56
CA GLN A 264 10.89 21.06 -10.05
C GLN A 264 10.60 21.73 -8.69
N GLN A 265 9.42 22.34 -8.54
CA GLN A 265 9.03 22.97 -7.26
C GLN A 265 8.82 21.90 -6.18
N ALA A 266 8.17 20.80 -6.51
CA ALA A 266 7.99 19.66 -5.63
C ALA A 266 9.34 19.11 -5.15
N TRP A 267 10.30 18.95 -6.06
CA TRP A 267 11.63 18.46 -5.67
C TRP A 267 12.36 19.37 -4.70
N ARG A 268 12.34 20.68 -4.92
CA ARG A 268 12.96 21.65 -3.98
C ARG A 268 12.43 21.47 -2.55
N TYR A 269 11.13 21.27 -2.42
CA TYR A 269 10.51 21.03 -1.11
C TYR A 269 10.92 19.65 -0.52
N ILE A 270 10.93 18.59 -1.33
CA ILE A 270 11.38 17.26 -0.92
C ILE A 270 12.85 17.31 -0.46
N GLU A 271 13.70 18.02 -1.18
CA GLU A 271 15.11 18.20 -0.84
C GLU A 271 15.28 18.97 0.51
N ALA A 272 14.46 19.97 0.78
CA ALA A 272 14.41 20.65 2.08
C ALA A 272 13.96 19.71 3.22
N LEU A 273 13.01 18.78 2.94
CA LEU A 273 12.64 17.71 3.88
C LEU A 273 13.81 16.76 4.14
N HIS A 274 14.60 16.43 3.13
CA HIS A 274 15.83 15.62 3.27
C HIS A 274 16.85 16.34 4.16
N GLY A 275 17.14 17.60 3.90
CA GLY A 275 18.07 18.43 4.69
C GLY A 275 17.67 18.50 6.16
N SER A 276 16.36 18.60 6.43
CA SER A 276 15.80 18.64 7.78
C SER A 276 15.50 17.24 8.38
N LYS A 277 15.86 16.17 7.68
CA LYS A 277 15.63 14.75 8.07
C LYS A 277 14.19 14.45 8.49
N ARG A 278 13.21 15.05 7.81
CA ARG A 278 11.78 14.86 8.09
C ARG A 278 11.21 13.72 7.27
N GLY A 279 10.38 12.88 7.89
CA GLY A 279 9.60 11.86 7.20
C GLY A 279 8.51 12.51 6.35
N TYR A 280 8.17 11.89 5.23
CA TYR A 280 7.11 12.35 4.33
C TYR A 280 6.49 11.20 3.55
N ASN A 281 5.25 11.42 3.12
CA ASN A 281 4.55 10.54 2.18
C ASN A 281 4.14 11.39 0.97
N LEU A 282 4.16 10.78 -0.21
CA LEU A 282 3.83 11.45 -1.48
C LEU A 282 2.70 10.72 -2.18
N ILE A 283 1.88 11.48 -2.91
CA ILE A 283 0.85 10.95 -3.80
C ILE A 283 0.96 11.70 -5.12
N TYR A 284 1.44 11.01 -6.14
CA TYR A 284 1.50 11.51 -7.52
C TYR A 284 0.21 11.17 -8.25
N ARG A 285 -0.36 12.16 -8.90
CA ARG A 285 -1.46 12.04 -9.87
C ARG A 285 -1.06 12.81 -11.13
N PRO A 286 -1.65 12.56 -12.30
CA PRO A 286 -1.35 13.35 -13.49
C PRO A 286 -1.40 14.86 -13.21
N GLY A 287 -0.29 15.57 -13.43
CA GLY A 287 -0.17 17.01 -13.26
C GLY A 287 -0.12 17.53 -11.81
N VAL A 288 -0.15 16.66 -10.78
CA VAL A 288 -0.16 17.12 -9.39
C VAL A 288 0.53 16.15 -8.42
N LEU A 289 1.23 16.70 -7.46
CA LEU A 289 1.80 15.98 -6.31
C LEU A 289 1.25 16.54 -5.00
N TYR A 290 0.77 15.66 -4.13
CA TYR A 290 0.49 15.93 -2.73
C TYR A 290 1.67 15.46 -1.88
N CYS A 291 2.30 16.36 -1.15
CA CYS A 291 3.38 16.07 -0.23
C CYS A 291 2.91 16.25 1.21
N LEU A 292 3.03 15.21 2.02
CA LEU A 292 2.54 15.12 3.39
C LEU A 292 3.73 14.92 4.34
N PRO A 293 4.41 16.01 4.78
CA PRO A 293 5.47 15.92 5.76
C PRO A 293 4.90 15.49 7.12
N ARG A 294 5.67 14.68 7.84
CA ARG A 294 5.19 14.10 9.09
C ARG A 294 6.29 13.81 10.10
N ARG A 295 5.89 13.62 11.35
CA ARG A 295 6.76 13.04 12.38
C ARG A 295 7.14 11.62 11.97
N ARG A 296 8.38 11.24 12.28
CA ARG A 296 8.90 9.90 11.96
C ARG A 296 8.19 8.82 12.77
N GLN A 297 8.14 7.63 12.20
CA GLN A 297 7.71 6.41 12.85
C GLN A 297 8.45 6.21 14.18
N GLY A 298 7.73 5.79 15.21
CA GLY A 298 8.29 5.57 16.56
C GLY A 298 8.62 6.86 17.36
N SER A 299 8.44 8.07 16.78
CA SER A 299 8.66 9.34 17.47
C SER A 299 7.42 9.91 18.17
N TYR A 300 6.32 9.19 18.14
CA TYR A 300 5.06 9.56 18.80
C TYR A 300 4.27 8.30 19.17
N GLN A 301 3.40 8.41 20.17
CA GLN A 301 2.51 7.32 20.58
C GLN A 301 1.20 7.39 19.79
N HIS A 302 0.93 6.40 18.98
CA HIS A 302 -0.34 6.28 18.25
C HIS A 302 -1.47 5.72 19.13
N ALA A 303 -2.72 5.94 18.72
CA ALA A 303 -3.88 5.39 19.38
C ALA A 303 -3.96 3.86 19.19
N ALA A 304 -4.69 3.18 20.10
CA ALA A 304 -4.79 1.71 20.10
C ALA A 304 -5.50 1.15 18.85
N TRP A 305 -6.38 1.94 18.21
CA TRP A 305 -7.12 1.53 17.01
C TRP A 305 -6.29 1.54 15.72
N THR A 306 -5.04 2.03 15.77
CA THR A 306 -4.16 2.07 14.59
C THR A 306 -2.80 1.46 14.89
N HIS A 307 -2.16 0.91 13.86
CA HIS A 307 -0.77 0.46 13.91
C HIS A 307 0.20 1.49 13.29
N GLY A 308 -0.22 2.74 13.19
CA GLY A 308 0.49 3.83 12.55
C GLY A 308 -0.01 4.11 11.14
N PHE A 309 0.36 5.26 10.59
CA PHE A 309 -0.19 5.82 9.36
C PHE A 309 0.85 5.86 8.25
N ALA A 310 0.56 5.22 7.12
CA ALA A 310 1.28 5.33 5.86
C ALA A 310 0.61 6.39 4.95
N TRP A 311 0.94 6.42 3.68
CA TRP A 311 0.41 7.42 2.76
C TRP A 311 -1.13 7.44 2.68
N TYR A 312 -1.77 6.28 2.75
CA TYR A 312 -3.22 6.18 2.60
C TYR A 312 -3.96 6.80 3.77
N GLU A 313 -3.51 6.54 4.99
CA GLU A 313 -4.09 7.15 6.18
C GLU A 313 -3.85 8.67 6.21
N LEU A 314 -2.67 9.12 5.75
CA LEU A 314 -2.40 10.56 5.61
C LEU A 314 -3.26 11.19 4.50
N ALA A 315 -3.64 10.42 3.50
CA ALA A 315 -4.59 10.86 2.46
C ALA A 315 -6.06 10.86 2.92
N GLY A 316 -6.33 10.41 4.15
CA GLY A 316 -7.66 10.43 4.75
C GLY A 316 -8.48 9.15 4.61
N GLY A 317 -7.85 8.06 4.15
CA GLY A 317 -8.45 6.73 4.15
C GLY A 317 -7.86 5.87 5.26
N PHE A 318 -8.67 5.25 6.12
CA PHE A 318 -8.20 4.54 7.31
C PHE A 318 -8.60 3.07 7.26
N ALA A 319 -7.60 2.20 7.30
CA ALA A 319 -7.82 0.78 7.47
C ALA A 319 -7.94 0.43 8.96
N THR A 320 -9.07 -0.13 9.36
CA THR A 320 -9.30 -0.61 10.73
C THR A 320 -8.96 -2.08 10.87
N PHE A 321 -8.62 -2.49 12.08
CA PHE A 321 -8.17 -3.85 12.40
C PHE A 321 -9.18 -4.63 13.24
N SER A 322 -10.24 -4.00 13.70
CA SER A 322 -11.37 -4.63 14.36
C SER A 322 -12.68 -4.12 13.82
N ARG A 323 -13.73 -4.94 13.89
CA ARG A 323 -15.11 -4.56 13.56
C ARG A 323 -15.58 -3.41 14.46
N SER A 324 -15.28 -3.48 15.74
CA SER A 324 -15.64 -2.46 16.71
C SER A 324 -15.06 -1.09 16.34
N ASP A 325 -13.75 -1.03 16.00
CA ASP A 325 -13.12 0.22 15.57
C ASP A 325 -13.76 0.76 14.29
N PHE A 326 -14.04 -0.12 13.32
CA PHE A 326 -14.71 0.28 12.07
C PHE A 326 -16.06 0.93 12.33
N GLU A 327 -16.81 0.46 13.31
CA GLU A 327 -18.17 0.95 13.64
C GLU A 327 -18.15 2.19 14.54
N THR A 328 -17.17 2.30 15.45
CA THR A 328 -17.21 3.30 16.53
C THR A 328 -16.29 4.51 16.34
N ILE A 329 -15.21 4.40 15.52
CA ILE A 329 -14.31 5.54 15.27
C ILE A 329 -15.08 6.70 14.65
N ASP A 330 -14.91 7.91 15.20
CA ASP A 330 -15.49 9.15 14.72
C ASP A 330 -14.44 10.08 14.06
N ALA A 331 -14.89 11.15 13.42
CA ALA A 331 -14.02 12.12 12.75
C ALA A 331 -13.07 12.83 13.73
N ARG A 332 -13.49 13.02 14.99
CA ARG A 332 -12.66 13.69 16.01
C ARG A 332 -11.48 12.81 16.41
N ALA A 333 -11.71 11.50 16.56
CA ALA A 333 -10.62 10.54 16.85
C ALA A 333 -9.58 10.52 15.72
N ILE A 334 -10.03 10.52 14.47
CA ILE A 334 -9.18 10.60 13.28
C ILE A 334 -8.34 11.89 13.28
N GLU A 335 -9.00 13.05 13.40
CA GLU A 335 -8.31 14.34 13.38
C GLU A 335 -7.33 14.50 14.54
N LYS A 336 -7.69 14.01 15.73
CA LYS A 336 -6.80 14.00 16.89
C LYS A 336 -5.54 13.19 16.62
N GLU A 337 -5.68 12.04 15.98
CA GLU A 337 -4.54 11.16 15.67
C GLU A 337 -3.66 11.77 14.56
N LEU A 338 -4.25 12.30 13.49
CA LEU A 338 -3.51 13.01 12.44
C LEU A 338 -2.73 14.20 12.98
N LYS A 339 -3.31 14.99 13.90
CA LYS A 339 -2.63 16.14 14.51
C LYS A 339 -1.35 15.78 15.27
N LYS A 340 -1.24 14.54 15.82
CA LYS A 340 -0.01 14.07 16.46
C LYS A 340 1.17 13.95 15.48
N LEU A 341 0.88 13.78 14.19
CA LEU A 341 1.90 13.63 13.14
C LEU A 341 2.42 14.96 12.61
N ARG A 342 1.81 16.06 12.99
CA ARG A 342 2.13 17.40 12.48
C ARG A 342 3.60 17.74 12.71
N VAL A 343 4.20 18.33 11.70
CA VAL A 343 5.51 18.97 11.75
C VAL A 343 5.41 20.39 11.19
N ASN A 344 6.26 21.28 11.65
CA ASN A 344 6.36 22.60 11.01
C ASN A 344 6.94 22.42 9.60
N PRO A 345 6.54 23.21 8.60
CA PRO A 345 7.18 23.18 7.29
C PRO A 345 8.69 23.41 7.44
N PRO A 346 9.53 22.87 6.55
CA PRO A 346 10.94 23.27 6.52
C PRO A 346 11.03 24.78 6.30
N PRO A 347 12.09 25.46 6.81
CA PRO A 347 12.31 26.86 6.48
C PRO A 347 12.34 27.01 4.96
N ALA A 348 11.71 28.08 4.45
CA ALA A 348 11.80 28.44 3.05
C ALA A 348 13.29 28.70 2.74
N GLY A 349 13.86 27.94 1.81
CA GLY A 349 15.21 28.14 1.32
C GLY A 349 15.27 29.32 0.36
#